data_0d9741f29ee2f39c7bb7eacc475202c2
#
_entry.id   0d9741f29ee2f39c7bb7eacc475202c2
#
_cell.length_a   1.000
_cell.length_b   1.000
_cell.length_c   1.000
_cell.angle_alpha   90.00
_cell.angle_beta   90.00
_cell.angle_gamma   90.00
#
_symmetry.space_group_name_H-M   'P 1'
#
loop_
_entity.id
_entity.type
_entity.pdbx_description
1 polymer ?
#
loop_
_entity_poly.entity_id
_entity_poly.type
_entity_poly.pdbx_seq_one_letter_code
_entity_poly.pdbx_strand_id
1 'polypeptide(L)'
;MPNMTDYAATKATFRLEVPEEYNFTRDVIDRWAAQAPEKIALVAVEPDGTTVERVSFAQLSGLADQAAHALRRAGVDRGDRVFVQLPRVVAWYSALLGAFKIGAVPMPATTQLMPRDQEYRINRSEAVAVITDDEGADRLDQVRADCPTL
;
A
#
# COMPACT_ATOMS: atom_id res chain seq x y z
N MET A 1 19.83 -17.84 -11.83
CA MET A 1 20.04 -19.19 -11.24
C MET A 1 18.71 -19.89 -11.19
N PRO A 2 18.60 -21.18 -11.48
CA PRO A 2 17.36 -21.91 -11.30
C PRO A 2 16.96 -21.85 -9.82
N ASN A 3 15.68 -21.64 -9.58
CA ASN A 3 15.12 -21.50 -8.26
C ASN A 3 14.80 -22.91 -7.73
N MET A 4 15.42 -23.32 -6.64
CA MET A 4 15.17 -24.58 -5.94
C MET A 4 15.35 -25.83 -6.85
N THR A 5 16.57 -26.30 -7.00
CA THR A 5 16.89 -27.52 -7.76
C THR A 5 16.73 -28.80 -6.94
N ASP A 6 16.81 -28.72 -5.60
CA ASP A 6 16.60 -29.81 -4.66
C ASP A 6 15.73 -29.31 -3.49
N TYR A 7 14.47 -29.72 -3.49
CA TYR A 7 13.52 -29.35 -2.47
C TYR A 7 13.90 -29.85 -1.07
N ALA A 8 14.34 -31.10 -0.97
CA ALA A 8 14.65 -31.71 0.33
C ALA A 8 15.85 -31.02 0.99
N ALA A 9 16.92 -30.79 0.23
CA ALA A 9 18.11 -30.09 0.70
C ALA A 9 17.79 -28.63 1.05
N THR A 10 17.03 -27.94 0.20
CA THR A 10 16.62 -26.54 0.44
C THR A 10 15.77 -26.45 1.71
N LYS A 11 14.77 -27.32 1.87
CA LYS A 11 13.91 -27.36 3.07
C LYS A 11 14.72 -27.61 4.35
N ALA A 12 15.70 -28.52 4.31
CA ALA A 12 16.52 -28.85 5.47
C ALA A 12 17.40 -27.68 5.94
N THR A 13 17.87 -26.86 4.99
CA THR A 13 18.78 -25.74 5.25
C THR A 13 18.10 -24.39 5.34
N PHE A 14 16.85 -24.27 4.88
CA PHE A 14 16.12 -23.01 4.88
C PHE A 14 15.97 -22.48 6.31
N ARG A 15 16.35 -21.22 6.49
CA ARG A 15 16.10 -20.43 7.70
C ARG A 15 15.57 -19.08 7.27
N LEU A 16 14.47 -18.64 7.87
CA LEU A 16 13.94 -17.29 7.68
C LEU A 16 14.71 -16.36 8.62
N GLU A 17 15.59 -15.55 8.05
CA GLU A 17 16.25 -14.48 8.77
C GLU A 17 15.41 -13.20 8.64
N VAL A 18 14.85 -12.78 9.77
CA VAL A 18 14.07 -11.53 9.84
C VAL A 18 14.94 -10.48 10.53
N PRO A 19 15.32 -9.40 9.85
CA PRO A 19 16.05 -8.31 10.49
C PRO A 19 15.24 -7.70 11.64
N GLU A 20 15.92 -7.19 12.66
CA GLU A 20 15.29 -6.50 13.79
C GLU A 20 14.49 -5.27 13.31
N GLU A 21 15.05 -4.56 12.33
CA GLU A 21 14.38 -3.44 11.65
C GLU A 21 14.13 -3.80 10.19
N TYR A 22 12.90 -4.12 9.85
CA TYR A 22 12.48 -4.42 8.49
C TYR A 22 11.38 -3.46 8.04
N ASN A 23 11.54 -2.88 6.84
CA ASN A 23 10.52 -2.09 6.18
C ASN A 23 10.38 -2.54 4.73
N PHE A 24 9.22 -3.09 4.38
CA PHE A 24 9.00 -3.67 3.05
C PHE A 24 9.31 -2.70 1.92
N THR A 25 8.89 -1.43 2.04
CA THR A 25 9.14 -0.44 0.97
C THR A 25 10.64 -0.16 0.83
N ARG A 26 11.33 0.09 1.93
CA ARG A 26 12.78 0.36 1.92
C ARG A 26 13.57 -0.88 1.48
N ASP A 27 13.30 -2.01 2.10
CA ASP A 27 14.17 -3.19 1.98
C ASP A 27 13.87 -4.02 0.73
N VAL A 28 12.72 -3.80 0.08
CA VAL A 28 12.35 -4.49 -1.17
C VAL A 28 12.23 -3.51 -2.32
N ILE A 29 11.33 -2.53 -2.24
CA ILE A 29 11.00 -1.66 -3.37
C ILE A 29 12.15 -0.71 -3.68
N ASP A 30 12.65 0.03 -2.69
CA ASP A 30 13.76 0.98 -2.88
C ASP A 30 15.05 0.26 -3.26
N ARG A 31 15.28 -0.95 -2.71
CA ARG A 31 16.42 -1.78 -3.09
C ARG A 31 16.36 -2.17 -4.57
N TRP A 32 15.20 -2.59 -5.07
CA TRP A 32 15.04 -2.90 -6.50
C TRP A 32 15.14 -1.63 -7.35
N ALA A 33 14.61 -0.50 -6.90
CA ALA A 33 14.75 0.79 -7.57
C ALA A 33 16.22 1.19 -7.73
N ALA A 34 17.07 0.92 -6.73
CA ALA A 34 18.50 1.19 -6.79
C ALA A 34 19.26 0.19 -7.67
N GLN A 35 18.92 -1.11 -7.64
CA GLN A 35 19.66 -2.16 -8.35
C GLN A 35 19.25 -2.31 -9.82
N ALA A 36 17.98 -2.10 -10.14
CA ALA A 36 17.42 -2.27 -11.47
C ALA A 36 16.27 -1.26 -11.69
N PRO A 37 16.56 0.05 -11.80
CA PRO A 37 15.56 1.12 -11.81
C PRO A 37 14.50 0.95 -12.91
N GLU A 38 14.92 0.50 -14.09
CA GLU A 38 14.03 0.34 -15.26
C GLU A 38 13.25 -1.00 -15.26
N LYS A 39 13.53 -1.90 -14.30
CA LYS A 39 12.80 -3.16 -14.22
C LYS A 39 11.33 -2.87 -13.90
N ILE A 40 10.42 -3.47 -14.66
CA ILE A 40 8.98 -3.32 -14.46
C ILE A 40 8.56 -3.94 -13.12
N ALA A 41 7.96 -3.13 -12.28
CA ALA A 41 7.39 -3.51 -10.98
C ALA A 41 5.90 -3.81 -11.09
N LEU A 42 5.14 -3.02 -11.86
CA LEU A 42 3.71 -3.17 -12.05
C LEU A 42 3.35 -3.06 -13.53
N VAL A 43 2.34 -3.82 -13.91
CA VAL A 43 1.64 -3.66 -15.18
C VAL A 43 0.17 -3.47 -14.85
N ALA A 44 -0.35 -2.27 -15.03
CA ALA A 44 -1.76 -1.97 -14.90
C ALA A 44 -2.43 -2.07 -16.27
N VAL A 45 -3.52 -2.80 -16.32
CA VAL A 45 -4.35 -2.97 -17.53
C VAL A 45 -5.71 -2.38 -17.23
N GLU A 46 -6.09 -1.38 -18.03
CA GLU A 46 -7.38 -0.71 -17.89
C GLU A 46 -8.54 -1.67 -18.22
N PRO A 47 -9.78 -1.37 -17.78
CA PRO A 47 -10.94 -2.21 -18.07
C PRO A 47 -11.22 -2.45 -19.55
N ASP A 48 -10.72 -1.58 -20.43
CA ASP A 48 -10.82 -1.76 -21.90
C ASP A 48 -9.96 -2.94 -22.42
N GLY A 49 -9.07 -3.47 -21.59
CA GLY A 49 -8.17 -4.59 -21.90
C GLY A 49 -7.03 -4.23 -22.88
N THR A 50 -6.96 -3.00 -23.34
CA THR A 50 -6.00 -2.54 -24.35
C THR A 50 -5.02 -1.50 -23.84
N THR A 51 -5.49 -0.62 -22.97
CA THR A 51 -4.62 0.39 -22.33
C THR A 51 -3.78 -0.25 -21.25
N VAL A 52 -2.46 -0.15 -21.38
CA VAL A 52 -1.50 -0.78 -20.48
C VAL A 52 -0.50 0.25 -19.98
N GLU A 53 -0.50 0.48 -18.67
CA GLU A 53 0.53 1.27 -17.99
C GLU A 53 1.61 0.34 -17.42
N ARG A 54 2.88 0.68 -17.64
CA ARG A 54 4.04 -0.05 -17.10
C ARG A 54 4.79 0.87 -16.15
N VAL A 55 4.90 0.46 -14.90
CA VAL A 55 5.56 1.23 -13.85
C VAL A 55 6.84 0.51 -13.44
N SER A 56 7.98 1.17 -13.58
CA SER A 56 9.27 0.62 -13.13
C SER A 56 9.42 0.69 -11.62
N PHE A 57 10.43 -0.02 -11.06
CA PHE A 57 10.73 0.07 -9.63
C PHE A 57 11.15 1.49 -9.21
N ALA A 58 11.89 2.21 -10.06
CA ALA A 58 12.25 3.61 -9.78
C ALA A 58 11.01 4.51 -9.70
N GLN A 59 10.08 4.35 -10.64
CA GLN A 59 8.83 5.10 -10.64
C GLN A 59 7.97 4.76 -9.43
N LEU A 60 7.82 3.46 -9.11
CA LEU A 60 7.03 3.01 -7.97
C LEU A 60 7.59 3.51 -6.63
N SER A 61 8.92 3.49 -6.46
CA SER A 61 9.61 4.06 -5.30
C SER A 61 9.33 5.55 -5.17
N GLY A 62 9.44 6.32 -6.27
CA GLY A 62 9.13 7.75 -6.28
C GLY A 62 7.66 8.06 -5.93
N LEU A 63 6.72 7.26 -6.45
CA LEU A 63 5.30 7.38 -6.09
C LEU A 63 5.05 7.06 -4.61
N ALA A 64 5.75 6.06 -4.06
CA ALA A 64 5.68 5.73 -2.64
C ALA A 64 6.22 6.87 -1.77
N ASP A 65 7.29 7.56 -2.20
CA ASP A 65 7.82 8.75 -1.51
C ASP A 65 6.81 9.89 -1.51
N GLN A 66 6.17 10.16 -2.64
CA GLN A 66 5.12 11.19 -2.73
C GLN A 66 3.95 10.88 -1.78
N ALA A 67 3.49 9.63 -1.75
CA ALA A 67 2.44 9.20 -0.84
C ALA A 67 2.87 9.30 0.64
N ALA A 68 4.10 8.90 0.97
CA ALA A 68 4.67 9.03 2.31
C ALA A 68 4.71 10.49 2.77
N HIS A 69 5.16 11.41 1.90
CA HIS A 69 5.19 12.85 2.19
C HIS A 69 3.78 13.44 2.33
N ALA A 70 2.83 13.00 1.52
CA ALA A 70 1.43 13.45 1.63
C ALA A 70 0.83 13.04 2.98
N LEU A 71 1.02 11.77 3.39
CA LEU A 71 0.55 11.26 4.68
C LEU A 71 1.19 12.01 5.85
N ARG A 72 2.52 12.24 5.82
CA ARG A 72 3.20 13.04 6.85
C ARG A 72 2.65 14.45 6.96
N ARG A 73 2.37 15.12 5.84
CA ARG A 73 1.75 16.46 5.84
C ARG A 73 0.32 16.44 6.38
N ALA A 74 -0.38 15.33 6.21
CA ALA A 74 -1.71 15.13 6.80
C ALA A 74 -1.67 14.75 8.30
N GLY A 75 -0.47 14.71 8.92
CA GLY A 75 -0.32 14.42 10.34
C GLY A 75 -0.25 12.93 10.69
N VAL A 76 -0.10 12.05 9.71
CA VAL A 76 0.01 10.60 9.95
C VAL A 76 1.41 10.26 10.45
N ASP A 77 1.48 9.59 11.59
CA ASP A 77 2.71 9.14 12.23
C ASP A 77 2.90 7.62 12.24
N ARG A 78 4.06 7.16 12.75
CA ARG A 78 4.36 5.75 12.89
C ARG A 78 3.34 5.08 13.82
N GLY A 79 2.77 3.97 13.36
CA GLY A 79 1.77 3.19 14.09
C GLY A 79 0.33 3.63 13.84
N ASP A 80 0.12 4.79 13.20
CA ASP A 80 -1.21 5.24 12.83
C ASP A 80 -1.84 4.33 11.77
N ARG A 81 -3.14 4.13 11.88
CA ARG A 81 -3.91 3.35 10.92
C ARG A 81 -4.44 4.27 9.83
N VAL A 82 -4.23 3.86 8.60
CA VAL A 82 -4.71 4.57 7.39
C VAL A 82 -5.67 3.65 6.66
N PHE A 83 -6.94 4.02 6.58
CA PHE A 83 -7.93 3.26 5.83
C PHE A 83 -7.75 3.53 4.34
N VAL A 84 -7.58 2.47 3.53
CA VAL A 84 -7.30 2.58 2.09
C VAL A 84 -8.38 1.87 1.30
N GLN A 85 -9.28 2.61 0.68
CA GLN A 85 -10.37 2.10 -0.14
C GLN A 85 -10.24 2.63 -1.56
N LEU A 86 -9.42 1.98 -2.34
CA LEU A 86 -9.16 2.30 -3.74
C LEU A 86 -9.35 1.06 -4.63
N PRO A 87 -9.74 1.23 -5.89
CA PRO A 87 -9.67 0.16 -6.87
C PRO A 87 -8.21 -0.28 -7.08
N ARG A 88 -8.00 -1.37 -7.84
CA ARG A 88 -6.66 -1.89 -8.13
C ARG A 88 -5.96 -1.06 -9.20
N VAL A 89 -5.63 0.16 -8.87
CA VAL A 89 -4.88 1.11 -9.69
C VAL A 89 -3.47 1.31 -9.14
N VAL A 90 -2.58 1.94 -9.89
CA VAL A 90 -1.20 2.22 -9.44
C VAL A 90 -1.19 3.00 -8.12
N ALA A 91 -2.13 3.94 -7.96
CA ALA A 91 -2.29 4.73 -6.73
C ALA A 91 -2.55 3.88 -5.48
N TRP A 92 -3.24 2.72 -5.60
CA TRP A 92 -3.44 1.81 -4.47
C TRP A 92 -2.12 1.25 -3.95
N TYR A 93 -1.23 0.84 -4.85
CA TYR A 93 0.10 0.33 -4.47
C TYR A 93 0.96 1.43 -3.85
N SER A 94 1.00 2.61 -4.45
CA SER A 94 1.80 3.73 -3.93
C SER A 94 1.31 4.20 -2.56
N ALA A 95 0.01 4.21 -2.32
CA ALA A 95 -0.59 4.53 -1.02
C ALA A 95 -0.14 3.54 0.08
N LEU A 96 -0.22 2.23 -0.18
CA LEU A 96 0.23 1.21 0.76
C LEU A 96 1.73 1.31 1.03
N LEU A 97 2.53 1.43 -0.03
CA LEU A 97 3.99 1.51 0.08
C LEU A 97 4.43 2.79 0.80
N GLY A 98 3.77 3.91 0.54
CA GLY A 98 4.02 5.17 1.25
C GLY A 98 3.70 5.08 2.74
N ALA A 99 2.57 4.46 3.09
CA ALA A 99 2.20 4.21 4.47
C ALA A 99 3.22 3.29 5.18
N PHE A 100 3.62 2.18 4.56
CA PHE A 100 4.68 1.31 5.09
C PHE A 100 5.99 2.08 5.28
N LYS A 101 6.36 2.96 4.33
CA LYS A 101 7.61 3.71 4.37
C LYS A 101 7.75 4.56 5.63
N ILE A 102 6.66 5.18 6.07
CA ILE A 102 6.61 5.99 7.30
C ILE A 102 6.31 5.17 8.56
N GLY A 103 6.09 3.86 8.43
CA GLY A 103 5.73 2.98 9.53
C GLY A 103 4.27 3.07 9.98
N ALA A 104 3.41 3.69 9.18
CA ALA A 104 1.97 3.64 9.37
C ALA A 104 1.40 2.26 9.00
N VAL A 105 0.19 1.97 9.43
CA VAL A 105 -0.50 0.69 9.23
C VAL A 105 -1.62 0.89 8.20
N PRO A 106 -1.38 0.65 6.91
CA PRO A 106 -2.43 0.74 5.93
C PRO A 106 -3.41 -0.43 6.07
N MET A 107 -4.70 -0.11 5.96
CA MET A 107 -5.79 -1.07 6.04
C MET A 107 -6.55 -1.10 4.71
N PRO A 108 -6.13 -1.97 3.78
CA PRO A 108 -6.79 -2.05 2.48
C PRO A 108 -8.20 -2.62 2.61
N ALA A 109 -9.12 -2.02 1.86
CA ALA A 109 -10.52 -2.38 1.83
C ALA A 109 -11.04 -2.44 0.40
N THR A 110 -12.12 -3.20 0.19
CA THR A 110 -12.83 -3.24 -1.09
C THR A 110 -13.61 -1.95 -1.33
N THR A 111 -13.70 -1.55 -2.60
CA THR A 111 -14.53 -0.39 -3.02
C THR A 111 -16.03 -0.63 -2.87
N GLN A 112 -16.47 -1.86 -2.58
CA GLN A 112 -17.87 -2.21 -2.40
C GLN A 112 -18.44 -1.85 -1.01
N LEU A 113 -17.60 -1.37 -0.09
CA LEU A 113 -18.06 -1.00 1.25
C LEU A 113 -19.04 0.17 1.19
N MET A 114 -20.13 0.02 1.92
CA MET A 114 -21.14 1.06 2.10
C MET A 114 -20.75 1.98 3.29
N PRO A 115 -21.38 3.17 3.43
CA PRO A 115 -21.03 4.14 4.49
C PRO A 115 -20.91 3.52 5.89
N ARG A 116 -21.87 2.70 6.29
CA ARG A 116 -21.85 2.02 7.60
C ARG A 116 -20.68 1.05 7.78
N ASP A 117 -20.21 0.43 6.68
CA ASP A 117 -19.06 -0.46 6.74
C ASP A 117 -17.75 0.33 6.87
N GLN A 118 -17.67 1.52 6.23
CA GLN A 118 -16.55 2.46 6.39
C GLN A 118 -16.50 2.94 7.84
N GLU A 119 -17.59 3.47 8.37
CA GLU A 119 -17.72 3.92 9.76
C GLU A 119 -17.25 2.84 10.75
N TYR A 120 -17.80 1.62 10.63
CA TYR A 120 -17.43 0.52 11.53
C TYR A 120 -15.93 0.23 11.49
N ARG A 121 -15.33 0.18 10.30
CA ARG A 121 -13.91 -0.15 10.15
C ARG A 121 -13.00 0.96 10.64
N ILE A 122 -13.33 2.19 10.33
CA ILE A 122 -12.59 3.38 10.76
C ILE A 122 -12.61 3.47 12.29
N ASN A 123 -13.78 3.38 12.91
CA ASN A 123 -13.93 3.46 14.36
C ASN A 123 -13.27 2.26 15.06
N ARG A 124 -13.45 1.05 14.53
CA ARG A 124 -12.88 -0.17 15.15
C ARG A 124 -11.36 -0.19 15.13
N SER A 125 -10.75 0.42 14.14
CA SER A 125 -9.30 0.52 14.02
C SER A 125 -8.72 1.82 14.55
N GLU A 126 -9.58 2.79 14.87
CA GLU A 126 -9.14 4.15 15.21
C GLU A 126 -8.26 4.73 14.10
N ALA A 127 -8.70 4.59 12.84
CA ALA A 127 -7.96 5.14 11.71
C ALA A 127 -7.97 6.68 11.78
N VAL A 128 -6.82 7.28 11.51
CA VAL A 128 -6.63 8.74 11.55
C VAL A 128 -6.65 9.39 10.18
N ALA A 129 -6.63 8.59 9.12
CA ALA A 129 -6.68 9.06 7.75
C ALA A 129 -7.39 8.05 6.85
N VAL A 130 -7.96 8.53 5.77
CA VAL A 130 -8.59 7.74 4.71
C VAL A 130 -7.98 8.13 3.38
N ILE A 131 -7.66 7.13 2.56
CA ILE A 131 -7.28 7.29 1.15
C ILE A 131 -8.35 6.56 0.34
N THR A 132 -9.05 7.30 -0.51
CA THR A 132 -10.14 6.74 -1.32
C THR A 132 -10.27 7.53 -2.63
N ASP A 133 -11.11 7.04 -3.54
CA ASP A 133 -11.58 7.76 -4.72
C ASP A 133 -12.80 8.63 -4.40
N ASP A 134 -13.30 9.35 -5.39
CA ASP A 134 -14.44 10.28 -5.23
C ASP A 134 -15.69 9.55 -4.73
N GLU A 135 -15.98 8.35 -5.28
CA GLU A 135 -17.14 7.56 -4.85
C GLU A 135 -17.04 7.10 -3.39
N GLY A 136 -15.84 6.70 -2.97
CA GLY A 136 -15.57 6.34 -1.58
C GLY A 136 -15.61 7.54 -0.64
N ALA A 137 -15.20 8.73 -1.10
CA ALA A 137 -15.30 9.97 -0.36
C ALA A 137 -16.76 10.39 -0.16
N ASP A 138 -17.58 10.35 -1.21
CA ASP A 138 -19.02 10.64 -1.13
C ASP A 138 -19.77 9.73 -0.13
N ARG A 139 -19.33 8.48 -0.02
CA ARG A 139 -19.86 7.54 0.98
C ARG A 139 -19.37 7.88 2.38
N LEU A 140 -18.09 8.23 2.53
CA LEU A 140 -17.49 8.60 3.82
C LEU A 140 -18.15 9.86 4.39
N ASP A 141 -18.43 10.85 3.55
CA ASP A 141 -19.04 12.11 3.98
C ASP A 141 -20.41 11.92 4.65
N GLN A 142 -21.13 10.83 4.32
CA GLN A 142 -22.41 10.48 4.94
C GLN A 142 -22.27 10.05 6.41
N VAL A 143 -21.08 9.59 6.82
CA VAL A 143 -20.82 9.03 8.15
C VAL A 143 -19.61 9.66 8.84
N ARG A 144 -18.98 10.66 8.20
CA ARG A 144 -17.76 11.29 8.72
C ARG A 144 -17.93 11.88 10.11
N ALA A 145 -19.10 12.44 10.42
CA ALA A 145 -19.42 13.00 11.74
C ALA A 145 -19.39 11.94 12.85
N ASP A 146 -19.56 10.66 12.50
CA ASP A 146 -19.55 9.52 13.40
C ASP A 146 -18.16 8.84 13.47
N CYS A 147 -17.14 9.44 12.84
CA CYS A 147 -15.75 8.98 12.83
C CYS A 147 -14.83 9.97 13.58
N PRO A 148 -14.80 9.95 14.91
CA PRO A 148 -14.15 11.00 15.71
C PRO A 148 -12.61 11.03 15.62
N THR A 149 -11.98 10.05 14.97
CA THR A 149 -10.52 9.99 14.77
C THR A 149 -10.05 10.61 13.44
N LEU A 150 -10.97 11.00 12.54
CA LEU A 150 -10.67 11.60 11.24
C LEU A 150 -10.63 13.13 11.26
#